data_c9654d22e7592ca44647b87481547537
#
_entry.id   c9654d22e7592ca44647b87481547537
#
_cell.length_a   1.000
_cell.length_b   1.000
_cell.length_c   1.000
_cell.angle_alpha   90.00
_cell.angle_beta   90.00
_cell.angle_gamma   90.00
#
_symmetry.space_group_name_H-M   'P 1'
#
loop_
_entity.id
_entity.type
_entity.pdbx_description
1 polymer ?
#
loop_
_entity_poly.entity_id
_entity_poly.type
_entity_poly.pdbx_seq_one_letter_code
_entity_poly.pdbx_strand_id
1 'polypeptide(L)'
;MKQGQQKIIPALHPGTKQHRHLFGAYCWNDDQVRWRVAGWKNSQSFIEFIEYLLVDQYPTGRIVLAMDNVSYHKSAAVLAALSLFEHRVLVFWLPPYCPELNLIERYWKHLKQLACANKLRNSIEEVVASAEYVLSQQNDLKSKLRLTFSKDL
;
A
#
# COMPACT_ATOMS: atom_id res chain seq x y z
N MET A 1 -13.06 7.93 -4.81
CA MET A 1 -11.66 8.03 -5.20
C MET A 1 -10.82 7.01 -4.44
N LYS A 2 -9.87 6.44 -5.08
CA LYS A 2 -9.06 5.37 -4.50
C LYS A 2 -7.85 5.93 -3.82
N GLN A 3 -7.58 5.40 -2.67
CA GLN A 3 -6.47 5.83 -1.85
C GLN A 3 -5.21 5.09 -2.25
N GLY A 4 -4.09 5.78 -2.22
CA GLY A 4 -2.85 5.28 -2.72
C GLY A 4 -2.26 4.13 -1.93
N GLN A 5 -2.46 4.09 -0.65
CA GLN A 5 -1.82 3.11 0.21
C GLN A 5 -2.67 1.87 0.47
N GLN A 6 -3.80 1.73 -0.21
CA GLN A 6 -4.67 0.60 0.02
C GLN A 6 -5.32 0.13 -1.26
N LYS A 7 -5.64 -1.14 -1.29
CA LYS A 7 -6.36 -1.78 -2.36
C LYS A 7 -7.34 -2.78 -1.82
N ILE A 8 -8.54 -2.78 -2.37
CA ILE A 8 -9.52 -3.82 -2.16
C ILE A 8 -9.34 -4.87 -3.22
N ILE A 9 -9.16 -6.11 -2.79
CA ILE A 9 -9.13 -7.27 -3.68
C ILE A 9 -10.47 -7.97 -3.54
N PRO A 10 -11.37 -7.88 -4.53
CA PRO A 10 -12.63 -8.57 -4.47
C PRO A 10 -12.47 -10.07 -4.74
N ALA A 11 -13.33 -10.87 -4.18
CA ALA A 11 -13.49 -12.26 -4.60
C ALA A 11 -14.06 -12.32 -6.01
N LEU A 12 -13.63 -13.29 -6.78
CA LEU A 12 -13.93 -13.36 -8.21
C LEU A 12 -15.21 -14.11 -8.55
N HIS A 13 -15.85 -14.74 -7.59
CA HIS A 13 -17.10 -15.42 -7.83
C HIS A 13 -18.30 -14.47 -7.71
N PRO A 14 -19.23 -14.49 -8.68
CA PRO A 14 -20.49 -13.78 -8.53
C PRO A 14 -21.20 -14.20 -7.25
N GLY A 15 -21.52 -13.22 -6.39
CA GLY A 15 -22.22 -13.48 -5.12
C GLY A 15 -21.34 -13.68 -3.89
N THR A 16 -20.03 -13.82 -4.02
CA THR A 16 -19.15 -13.80 -2.84
C THR A 16 -18.80 -12.36 -2.44
N LYS A 17 -19.10 -12.03 -1.19
CA LYS A 17 -18.81 -10.70 -0.61
C LYS A 17 -17.48 -10.67 0.17
N GLN A 18 -16.57 -11.57 -0.14
CA GLN A 18 -15.28 -11.63 0.55
C GLN A 18 -14.33 -10.57 0.01
N HIS A 19 -13.72 -9.83 0.90
CA HIS A 19 -12.75 -8.79 0.60
C HIS A 19 -11.49 -8.95 1.44
N ARG A 20 -10.37 -8.56 0.87
CA ARG A 20 -9.13 -8.31 1.60
C ARG A 20 -8.61 -6.95 1.18
N HIS A 21 -7.94 -6.28 2.08
CA HIS A 21 -7.40 -4.96 1.86
C HIS A 21 -5.88 -5.04 1.85
N LEU A 22 -5.26 -4.45 0.84
CA LEU A 22 -3.81 -4.25 0.82
C LEU A 22 -3.50 -2.82 1.25
N PHE A 23 -2.71 -2.72 2.30
CA PHE A 23 -1.98 -1.50 2.61
C PHE A 23 -0.59 -1.62 2.01
N GLY A 24 -0.10 -0.55 1.41
CA GLY A 24 1.22 -0.56 0.80
C GLY A 24 1.88 0.81 0.84
N ALA A 25 3.19 0.78 0.85
CA ALA A 25 4.04 1.95 0.74
C ALA A 25 5.14 1.70 -0.28
N TYR A 26 5.39 2.68 -1.13
CA TYR A 26 6.53 2.70 -2.02
C TYR A 26 7.67 3.47 -1.36
N CYS A 27 8.82 2.82 -1.25
CA CYS A 27 10.04 3.45 -0.77
C CYS A 27 10.87 3.93 -1.96
N TRP A 28 11.08 5.24 -2.03
CA TRP A 28 11.84 5.87 -3.10
C TRP A 28 13.32 5.47 -3.10
N ASN A 29 13.91 5.33 -1.93
CA ASN A 29 15.35 5.10 -1.79
C ASN A 29 15.78 3.71 -2.24
N ASP A 30 15.02 2.68 -1.87
CA ASP A 30 15.32 1.30 -2.23
C ASP A 30 14.52 0.78 -3.43
N ASP A 31 13.60 1.60 -3.94
CA ASP A 31 12.72 1.26 -5.07
C ASP A 31 11.91 -0.01 -4.81
N GLN A 32 11.43 -0.15 -3.59
CA GLN A 32 10.71 -1.32 -3.09
C GLN A 32 9.29 -0.95 -2.66
N VAL A 33 8.37 -1.88 -2.84
CA VAL A 33 7.04 -1.80 -2.24
C VAL A 33 6.99 -2.67 -0.99
N ARG A 34 6.51 -2.10 0.10
CA ARG A 34 6.19 -2.83 1.33
C ARG A 34 4.68 -2.90 1.47
N TRP A 35 4.16 -4.05 1.84
CA TRP A 35 2.71 -4.24 1.94
C TRP A 35 2.31 -5.13 3.09
N ARG A 36 1.06 -5.01 3.50
CA ARG A 36 0.38 -5.95 4.39
C ARG A 36 -1.06 -6.17 3.93
N VAL A 37 -1.55 -7.37 4.13
CA VAL A 37 -2.93 -7.75 3.87
C VAL A 37 -3.71 -7.64 5.17
N ALA A 38 -4.90 -7.03 5.11
CA ALA A 38 -5.80 -6.90 6.26
C ALA A 38 -7.22 -7.32 5.88
N GLY A 39 -7.96 -7.80 6.89
CA GLY A 39 -9.38 -8.11 6.72
C GLY A 39 -10.26 -6.87 6.69
N TRP A 40 -9.82 -5.78 7.29
CA TRP A 40 -10.58 -4.54 7.45
C TRP A 40 -9.77 -3.33 7.00
N LYS A 41 -10.50 -2.34 6.50
CA LYS A 41 -9.98 -1.05 6.10
C LYS A 41 -10.40 -0.01 7.16
N ASN A 42 -9.61 0.11 8.19
CA ASN A 42 -9.87 1.02 9.30
C ASN A 42 -8.57 1.56 9.91
N SER A 43 -8.72 2.43 10.90
CA SER A 43 -7.59 3.04 11.60
C SER A 43 -6.68 2.02 12.26
N GLN A 44 -7.24 0.96 12.85
CA GLN A 44 -6.45 -0.09 13.52
C GLN A 44 -5.55 -0.83 12.54
N SER A 45 -6.10 -1.30 11.42
CA SER A 45 -5.31 -1.98 10.38
C SER A 45 -4.24 -1.06 9.77
N PHE A 46 -4.55 0.22 9.68
CA PHE A 46 -3.58 1.21 9.20
C PHE A 46 -2.46 1.45 10.22
N ILE A 47 -2.76 1.52 11.52
CA ILE A 47 -1.76 1.61 12.58
C ILE A 47 -0.82 0.40 12.55
N GLU A 48 -1.36 -0.81 12.44
CA GLU A 48 -0.57 -2.04 12.31
C GLU A 48 0.36 -2.01 11.10
N PHE A 49 -0.11 -1.43 9.99
CA PHE A 49 0.73 -1.23 8.81
C PHE A 49 1.85 -0.20 9.05
N ILE A 50 1.56 0.91 9.71
CA ILE A 50 2.58 1.91 10.09
C ILE A 50 3.62 1.31 11.04
N GLU A 51 3.19 0.56 12.04
CA GLU A 51 4.10 -0.15 12.93
C GLU A 51 5.00 -1.13 12.17
N TYR A 52 4.43 -1.92 11.27
CA TYR A 52 5.19 -2.81 10.40
C TYR A 52 6.26 -2.04 9.60
N LEU A 53 5.91 -0.89 9.03
CA LEU A 53 6.87 -0.07 8.29
C LEU A 53 8.00 0.45 9.18
N LEU A 54 7.65 0.99 10.35
CA LEU A 54 8.58 1.75 11.18
C LEU A 54 9.36 0.89 12.17
N VAL A 55 8.88 -0.29 12.50
CA VAL A 55 9.52 -1.21 13.44
C VAL A 55 10.23 -2.34 12.70
N ASP A 56 9.56 -2.96 11.74
CA ASP A 56 10.10 -4.16 11.08
C ASP A 56 10.90 -3.84 9.82
N GLN A 57 10.39 -2.93 8.97
CA GLN A 57 10.99 -2.68 7.67
C GLN A 57 12.07 -1.58 7.70
N TYR A 58 11.80 -0.53 8.43
CA TYR A 58 12.71 0.63 8.56
C TYR A 58 12.91 1.00 10.02
N PRO A 59 13.58 0.13 10.81
CA PRO A 59 13.69 0.30 12.25
C PRO A 59 14.58 1.48 12.68
N THR A 60 15.40 1.99 11.77
CA THR A 60 16.34 3.08 12.05
C THR A 60 16.25 4.19 11.01
N GLY A 61 16.80 5.35 11.36
CA GLY A 61 16.90 6.48 10.45
C GLY A 61 15.67 7.38 10.46
N ARG A 62 15.78 8.47 9.72
CA ARG A 62 14.69 9.43 9.53
C ARG A 62 13.89 9.09 8.30
N ILE A 63 12.58 9.22 8.40
CA ILE A 63 11.63 8.84 7.34
C ILE A 63 10.72 10.03 7.05
N VAL A 64 10.53 10.31 5.77
CA VAL A 64 9.44 11.17 5.30
C VAL A 64 8.33 10.26 4.77
N LEU A 65 7.18 10.34 5.37
CA LEU A 65 6.02 9.52 5.03
C LEU A 65 4.98 10.40 4.32
N ALA A 66 4.92 10.30 3.00
CA ALA A 66 3.90 10.99 2.21
C ALA A 66 2.62 10.18 2.18
N MET A 67 1.52 10.75 2.63
CA MET A 67 0.22 10.08 2.74
C MET A 67 -0.89 10.93 2.12
N ASP A 68 -1.88 10.26 1.56
CA ASP A 68 -3.09 10.92 1.10
C ASP A 68 -4.02 11.32 2.27
N ASN A 69 -4.95 12.21 1.97
CA ASN A 69 -5.86 12.84 2.93
C ASN A 69 -7.12 11.99 3.22
N VAL A 70 -6.96 10.69 3.39
CA VAL A 70 -8.10 9.84 3.75
C VAL A 70 -8.49 10.05 5.21
N SER A 71 -9.78 10.04 5.49
CA SER A 71 -10.30 10.32 6.84
C SER A 71 -9.69 9.45 7.94
N TYR A 72 -9.54 8.14 7.72
CA TYR A 72 -8.97 7.25 8.73
C TYR A 72 -7.46 7.41 8.90
N HIS A 73 -6.72 7.94 7.90
CA HIS A 73 -5.31 8.31 8.06
C HIS A 73 -5.11 9.47 9.04
N LYS A 74 -6.13 10.30 9.19
CA LYS A 74 -6.14 11.46 10.11
C LYS A 74 -6.97 11.24 11.36
N SER A 75 -7.37 10.01 11.65
CA SER A 75 -8.07 9.72 12.88
C SER A 75 -7.19 10.01 14.10
N ALA A 76 -7.81 10.32 15.23
CA ALA A 76 -7.09 10.60 16.47
C ALA A 76 -6.16 9.43 16.86
N ALA A 77 -6.58 8.19 16.64
CA ALA A 77 -5.78 7.01 16.92
C ALA A 77 -4.52 6.92 16.03
N VAL A 78 -4.66 7.20 14.74
CA VAL A 78 -3.52 7.20 13.81
C VAL A 78 -2.55 8.33 14.12
N LEU A 79 -3.05 9.52 14.40
CA LEU A 79 -2.19 10.66 14.77
C LEU A 79 -1.45 10.41 16.08
N ALA A 80 -2.11 9.79 17.06
CA ALA A 80 -1.46 9.39 18.30
C ALA A 80 -0.38 8.32 18.07
N ALA A 81 -0.63 7.32 17.23
CA ALA A 81 0.37 6.32 16.88
C ALA A 81 1.58 6.93 16.16
N LEU A 82 1.35 7.84 15.21
CA LEU A 82 2.43 8.55 14.52
C LEU A 82 3.24 9.45 15.45
N SER A 83 2.62 10.03 16.47
CA SER A 83 3.32 10.88 17.45
C SER A 83 4.39 10.11 18.24
N LEU A 84 4.24 8.79 18.41
CA LEU A 84 5.25 7.94 19.05
C LEU A 84 6.57 7.91 18.25
N PHE A 85 6.50 8.19 16.97
CA PHE A 85 7.65 8.20 16.06
C PHE A 85 8.06 9.60 15.60
N GLU A 86 7.54 10.66 16.23
CA GLU A 86 7.79 12.06 15.80
C GLU A 86 9.27 12.43 15.78
N HIS A 87 10.09 11.77 16.61
CA HIS A 87 11.54 11.99 16.66
C HIS A 87 12.26 11.54 15.37
N ARG A 88 11.64 10.72 14.54
CA ARG A 88 12.27 10.22 13.31
C ARG A 88 11.35 10.19 12.09
N VAL A 89 10.07 10.47 12.24
CA VAL A 89 9.09 10.45 11.14
C VAL A 89 8.53 11.85 10.91
N LEU A 90 8.67 12.33 9.69
CA LEU A 90 7.99 13.53 9.21
C LEU A 90 6.83 13.09 8.30
N VAL A 91 5.62 13.44 8.67
CA VAL A 91 4.45 13.16 7.85
C VAL A 91 4.19 14.34 6.91
N PHE A 92 4.09 14.03 5.63
CA PHE A 92 3.70 14.97 4.58
C PHE A 92 2.34 14.57 4.00
N TRP A 93 1.36 15.44 4.17
CA TRP A 93 0.02 15.20 3.63
C TRP A 93 -0.08 15.66 2.19
N LEU A 94 -0.41 14.72 1.30
CA LEU A 94 -0.62 15.04 -0.11
C LEU A 94 -1.87 15.91 -0.27
N PRO A 95 -1.85 16.84 -1.25
CA PRO A 95 -3.05 17.63 -1.55
C PRO A 95 -4.26 16.74 -1.89
N PRO A 96 -5.47 17.17 -1.56
CA PRO A 96 -6.66 16.44 -1.97
C PRO A 96 -6.78 16.39 -3.51
N TYR A 97 -7.34 15.31 -4.01
CA TYR A 97 -7.59 15.09 -5.45
C TYR A 97 -6.34 15.10 -6.36
N CYS A 98 -5.18 14.75 -5.81
CA CYS A 98 -3.93 14.64 -6.56
C CYS A 98 -3.37 13.21 -6.51
N PRO A 99 -4.06 12.20 -7.06
CA PRO A 99 -3.61 10.80 -7.00
C PRO A 99 -2.31 10.58 -7.76
N GLU A 100 -1.98 11.41 -8.72
CA GLU A 100 -0.72 11.36 -9.48
C GLU A 100 0.51 11.63 -8.62
N LEU A 101 0.36 12.32 -7.49
CA LEU A 101 1.44 12.56 -6.53
C LEU A 101 1.66 11.38 -5.60
N ASN A 102 0.73 10.42 -5.57
CA ASN A 102 0.87 9.23 -4.75
C ASN A 102 1.42 8.07 -5.60
N LEU A 103 2.72 7.86 -5.52
CA LEU A 103 3.42 6.90 -6.36
C LEU A 103 2.91 5.46 -6.23
N ILE A 104 2.40 5.07 -5.08
CA ILE A 104 1.87 3.72 -4.85
C ILE A 104 0.63 3.42 -5.73
N GLU A 105 -0.10 4.43 -6.19
CA GLU A 105 -1.26 4.24 -7.07
C GLU A 105 -0.91 3.55 -8.38
N ARG A 106 0.26 3.79 -8.91
CA ARG A 106 0.74 3.12 -10.13
C ARG A 106 0.93 1.62 -9.90
N TYR A 107 1.44 1.25 -8.74
CA TYR A 107 1.59 -0.16 -8.34
C TYR A 107 0.23 -0.83 -8.20
N TRP A 108 -0.75 -0.15 -7.61
CA TRP A 108 -2.11 -0.68 -7.48
C TRP A 108 -2.79 -0.91 -8.83
N LYS A 109 -2.62 0.01 -9.76
CA LYS A 109 -3.14 -0.13 -11.12
C LYS A 109 -2.52 -1.34 -11.83
N HIS A 110 -1.21 -1.47 -11.77
CA HIS A 110 -0.48 -2.58 -12.37
C HIS A 110 -0.83 -3.92 -11.72
N LEU A 111 -0.93 -3.95 -10.40
CA LEU A 111 -1.33 -5.12 -9.64
C LEU A 111 -2.71 -5.64 -10.07
N LYS A 112 -3.67 -4.74 -10.27
CA LYS A 112 -4.99 -5.13 -10.79
C LYS A 112 -4.93 -5.80 -12.14
N GLN A 113 -4.12 -5.25 -13.03
CA GLN A 113 -3.98 -5.79 -14.37
C GLN A 113 -3.37 -7.19 -14.36
N LEU A 114 -2.37 -7.42 -13.55
CA LEU A 114 -1.64 -8.69 -13.53
C LEU A 114 -2.28 -9.76 -12.64
N ALA A 115 -2.74 -9.38 -11.47
CA ALA A 115 -3.22 -10.34 -10.48
C ALA A 115 -4.70 -10.69 -10.60
N CYS A 116 -5.52 -9.73 -11.02
CA CYS A 116 -6.98 -9.85 -10.95
C CYS A 116 -7.67 -9.91 -12.31
N ALA A 117 -7.10 -9.29 -13.34
CA ALA A 117 -7.76 -9.21 -14.63
C ALA A 117 -7.80 -10.56 -15.36
N ASN A 118 -8.97 -10.90 -15.90
CA ASN A 118 -9.19 -12.07 -16.77
C ASN A 118 -8.78 -13.42 -16.18
N LYS A 119 -8.75 -13.57 -14.86
CA LYS A 119 -8.42 -14.82 -14.20
C LYS A 119 -9.52 -15.22 -13.22
N LEU A 120 -10.07 -16.39 -13.40
CA LEU A 120 -10.95 -17.01 -12.41
C LEU A 120 -10.10 -17.54 -11.24
N ARG A 121 -10.54 -17.27 -10.04
CA ARG A 121 -9.92 -17.77 -8.82
C ARG A 121 -10.97 -18.52 -7.99
N ASN A 122 -10.56 -19.56 -7.31
CA ASN A 122 -11.46 -20.38 -6.50
C ASN A 122 -11.71 -19.80 -5.11
N SER A 123 -10.80 -18.97 -4.62
CA SER A 123 -10.89 -18.39 -3.28
C SER A 123 -10.27 -17.00 -3.21
N ILE A 124 -10.61 -16.27 -2.17
CA ILE A 124 -9.99 -14.96 -1.88
C ILE A 124 -8.51 -15.13 -1.54
N GLU A 125 -8.15 -16.23 -0.92
CA GLU A 125 -6.75 -16.56 -0.57
C GLU A 125 -5.89 -16.71 -1.82
N GLU A 126 -6.42 -17.32 -2.89
CA GLU A 126 -5.72 -17.40 -4.18
C GLU A 126 -5.54 -16.01 -4.83
N VAL A 127 -6.53 -15.14 -4.69
CA VAL A 127 -6.43 -13.76 -5.18
C VAL A 127 -5.33 -13.01 -4.42
N VAL A 128 -5.30 -13.14 -3.10
CA VAL A 128 -4.27 -12.52 -2.24
C VAL A 128 -2.90 -13.06 -2.59
N ALA A 129 -2.73 -14.37 -2.69
CA ALA A 129 -1.45 -15.00 -3.03
C ALA A 129 -0.93 -14.53 -4.40
N SER A 130 -1.83 -14.40 -5.39
CA SER A 130 -1.47 -13.86 -6.70
C SER A 130 -1.02 -12.40 -6.64
N ALA A 131 -1.68 -11.59 -5.83
CA ALA A 131 -1.33 -10.19 -5.65
C ALA A 131 0.04 -10.05 -4.96
N GLU A 132 0.29 -10.82 -3.91
CA GLU A 132 1.56 -10.81 -3.20
C GLU A 132 2.71 -11.33 -4.07
N TYR A 133 2.46 -12.34 -4.89
CA TYR A 133 3.43 -12.82 -5.86
C TYR A 133 3.83 -11.71 -6.86
N VAL A 134 2.87 -10.99 -7.41
CA VAL A 134 3.15 -9.88 -8.34
C VAL A 134 3.98 -8.78 -7.68
N LEU A 135 3.64 -8.40 -6.44
CA LEU A 135 4.40 -7.39 -5.68
C LEU A 135 5.81 -7.86 -5.37
N SER A 136 5.97 -9.11 -4.96
CA SER A 136 7.28 -9.74 -4.72
C SER A 136 8.13 -9.73 -5.98
N GLN A 137 7.59 -10.14 -7.13
CA GLN A 137 8.30 -10.12 -8.40
C GLN A 137 8.72 -8.70 -8.82
N GLN A 138 7.89 -7.70 -8.56
CA GLN A 138 8.26 -6.32 -8.83
C GLN A 138 9.44 -5.84 -7.98
N ASN A 139 9.53 -6.29 -6.73
CA ASN A 139 10.67 -6.00 -5.87
C ASN A 139 11.95 -6.70 -6.32
N ASP A 140 11.83 -7.94 -6.76
CA ASP A 140 12.98 -8.77 -7.16
C ASP A 140 13.53 -8.37 -8.54
N LEU A 141 12.65 -8.04 -9.47
CA LEU A 141 13.02 -7.68 -10.85
C LEU A 141 13.28 -6.18 -10.97
N LYS A 142 14.45 -5.76 -10.58
CA LYS A 142 14.90 -4.35 -10.59
C LYS A 142 14.80 -3.63 -11.92
N SER A 143 14.50 -4.26 -13.04
CA SER A 143 14.60 -3.60 -14.34
C SER A 143 13.53 -3.91 -15.38
N LYS A 144 12.83 -5.04 -15.33
CA LYS A 144 11.99 -5.45 -16.48
C LYS A 144 10.48 -5.40 -16.27
N LEU A 145 9.99 -5.51 -15.06
CA LEU A 145 8.55 -5.57 -14.77
C LEU A 145 8.09 -4.49 -13.80
N ARG A 146 8.98 -3.74 -13.20
CA ARG A 146 8.62 -2.66 -12.31
C ARG A 146 8.14 -1.45 -13.07
N LEU A 147 7.27 -0.72 -12.48
CA LEU A 147 6.89 0.60 -12.95
C LEU A 147 8.08 1.53 -12.77
N THR A 148 8.68 1.95 -13.87
CA THR A 148 9.68 2.99 -13.84
C THR A 148 9.00 4.31 -13.54
N PHE A 149 9.37 4.91 -12.43
CA PHE A 149 9.07 6.30 -12.16
C PHE A 149 10.25 7.12 -12.67
N SER A 150 9.95 8.18 -13.39
CA SER A 150 10.97 9.16 -13.66
C SER A 150 11.43 9.73 -12.32
N LYS A 151 12.69 9.55 -12.01
CA LYS A 151 13.34 10.19 -10.86
C LYS A 151 13.79 11.61 -11.18
N ASP A 152 13.50 12.05 -12.41
CA ASP A 152 13.86 13.36 -12.93
C ASP A 152 12.75 14.39 -12.74
N LEU A 153 12.09 14.33 -11.59
CA LEU A 153 11.12 15.36 -11.18
C LEU A 153 11.78 16.35 -10.24
#